data_1cb4cdca5d48c8db37fac03cf1e6b459
#
_entry.id   1cb4cdca5d48c8db37fac03cf1e6b459
#
_cell.length_a   1.000
_cell.length_b   1.000
_cell.length_c   1.000
_cell.angle_alpha   90.00
_cell.angle_beta   90.00
_cell.angle_gamma   90.00
#
_symmetry.space_group_name_H-M   'P 1'
#
loop_
_entity.id
_entity.type
_entity.pdbx_description
1 polymer ?
#
loop_
_entity_poly.entity_id
_entity_poly.type
_entity_poly.pdbx_seq_one_letter_code
_entity_poly.pdbx_strand_id
1 'polypeptide(L)'
;MNSCIKFSLTKAAAALLGFAPAAAFASGYQLSPLESYLIQAFAQEQIEGFINTGTSSLFENPKVFYLRAKPFAKFAAADAKKASDRYVGKYGIINSNVFRVVGDREKIIYTVKNPSYTITLSTSVDSDKSLLKDVFPGRRHGFYCRIDEIGDKEASFGDCIPLGQFEASKAAQVENVIHRYLKGEKITDPNMPTYAMMAYMAIVSAKLLAEDSVCRTTVIEEVSYTPADRRL
;
A
#
# COMPACT_ATOMS: atom_id res chain seq x y z
N MET A 1 -2.88 14.48 -0.30
CA MET A 1 -3.80 14.27 0.85
C MET A 1 -4.57 15.55 1.12
N ASN A 2 -5.89 15.51 0.99
CA ASN A 2 -6.74 16.69 1.15
C ASN A 2 -6.62 17.28 2.56
N SER A 3 -6.59 18.61 2.65
CA SER A 3 -6.51 19.38 3.92
C SER A 3 -7.56 18.96 4.97
N CYS A 4 -8.69 18.43 4.49
CA CYS A 4 -9.80 17.93 5.29
C CYS A 4 -9.45 16.72 6.15
N ILE A 5 -8.63 15.80 5.65
CA ILE A 5 -8.24 14.58 6.38
C ILE A 5 -7.28 14.93 7.52
N LYS A 6 -6.35 15.86 7.29
CA LYS A 6 -5.38 16.31 8.32
C LYS A 6 -6.07 16.99 9.52
N PHE A 7 -7.11 17.78 9.26
CA PHE A 7 -7.84 18.48 10.32
C PHE A 7 -8.68 17.54 11.19
N SER A 8 -9.24 16.47 10.60
CA SER A 8 -10.03 15.47 11.31
C SER A 8 -9.17 14.57 12.21
N LEU A 9 -7.95 14.21 11.76
CA LEU A 9 -7.02 13.39 12.52
C LEU A 9 -6.56 14.05 13.83
N THR A 10 -6.31 15.35 13.83
CA THR A 10 -5.90 16.08 15.06
C THR A 10 -6.99 16.15 16.10
N LYS A 11 -8.28 16.26 15.70
CA LYS A 11 -9.42 16.26 16.63
C LYS A 11 -9.76 14.85 17.14
N ALA A 12 -9.64 13.82 16.29
CA ALA A 12 -9.89 12.43 16.67
C ALA A 12 -8.83 11.92 17.68
N ALA A 13 -7.58 12.33 17.54
CA ALA A 13 -6.52 11.96 18.49
C ALA A 13 -6.76 12.48 19.91
N ALA A 14 -7.39 13.64 20.05
CA ALA A 14 -7.73 14.21 21.36
C ALA A 14 -8.90 13.47 22.05
N ALA A 15 -9.82 12.86 21.28
CA ALA A 15 -10.95 12.08 21.81
C ALA A 15 -10.57 10.66 22.22
N LEU A 16 -9.40 10.14 21.81
CA LEU A 16 -8.96 8.77 22.04
C LEU A 16 -8.49 8.49 23.48
N LEU A 17 -8.26 9.50 24.31
CA LEU A 17 -7.70 9.33 25.66
C LEU A 17 -8.69 8.79 26.72
N GLY A 18 -9.94 8.52 26.37
CA GLY A 18 -10.99 8.16 27.31
C GLY A 18 -11.77 6.87 27.07
N PHE A 19 -11.56 6.10 26.01
CA PHE A 19 -12.43 4.96 25.69
C PHE A 19 -11.66 3.64 25.46
N ALA A 20 -12.08 2.60 26.17
CA ALA A 20 -11.65 1.22 25.93
C ALA A 20 -12.25 0.74 24.58
N PRO A 21 -11.45 0.35 23.59
CA PRO A 21 -11.93 0.16 22.21
C PRO A 21 -12.55 -1.21 21.90
N ALA A 22 -12.73 -2.10 22.86
CA ALA A 22 -12.93 -3.51 22.54
C ALA A 22 -14.39 -4.01 22.53
N ALA A 23 -15.37 -3.26 23.01
CA ALA A 23 -16.73 -3.79 23.24
C ALA A 23 -17.87 -3.07 22.54
N ALA A 24 -17.64 -2.05 21.74
CA ALA A 24 -18.70 -1.13 21.30
C ALA A 24 -19.27 -1.38 19.90
N PHE A 25 -18.71 -2.29 19.12
CA PHE A 25 -19.31 -2.60 17.83
C PHE A 25 -20.30 -3.76 17.99
N ALA A 26 -21.59 -3.42 18.13
CA ALA A 26 -22.65 -4.40 18.03
C ALA A 26 -22.50 -5.15 16.69
N SER A 27 -22.56 -6.48 16.72
CA SER A 27 -22.57 -7.31 15.51
C SER A 27 -23.62 -6.78 14.53
N GLY A 28 -23.20 -6.53 13.30
CA GLY A 28 -24.10 -6.00 12.25
C GLY A 28 -23.99 -4.51 11.98
N TYR A 29 -22.93 -3.82 12.44
CA TYR A 29 -22.71 -2.43 12.07
C TYR A 29 -22.50 -2.27 10.56
N GLN A 30 -23.25 -1.34 9.96
CA GLN A 30 -23.11 -0.96 8.55
C GLN A 30 -22.44 0.40 8.43
N LEU A 31 -21.33 0.44 7.71
CA LEU A 31 -20.63 1.70 7.44
C LEU A 31 -21.47 2.61 6.55
N SER A 32 -21.53 3.89 6.90
CA SER A 32 -22.02 4.94 6.01
C SER A 32 -21.01 5.17 4.87
N PRO A 33 -21.42 5.80 3.75
CA PRO A 33 -20.50 6.18 2.67
C PRO A 33 -19.31 7.01 3.14
N LEU A 34 -19.53 7.94 4.07
CA LEU A 34 -18.48 8.79 4.65
C LEU A 34 -17.47 7.96 5.46
N GLU A 35 -17.94 7.00 6.26
CA GLU A 35 -17.07 6.13 7.04
C GLU A 35 -16.24 5.22 6.14
N SER A 36 -16.84 4.63 5.10
CA SER A 36 -16.10 3.84 4.08
C SER A 36 -15.03 4.66 3.39
N TYR A 37 -15.35 5.88 2.98
CA TYR A 37 -14.36 6.79 2.39
C TYR A 37 -13.19 7.08 3.34
N LEU A 38 -13.48 7.36 4.62
CA LEU A 38 -12.43 7.63 5.61
C LEU A 38 -11.54 6.40 5.86
N ILE A 39 -12.11 5.19 5.86
CA ILE A 39 -11.32 3.95 5.95
C ILE A 39 -10.36 3.83 4.76
N GLN A 40 -10.86 4.05 3.53
CA GLN A 40 -10.03 4.03 2.34
C GLN A 40 -8.92 5.09 2.41
N ALA A 41 -9.24 6.31 2.85
CA ALA A 41 -8.27 7.39 2.99
C ALA A 41 -7.18 7.06 4.03
N PHE A 42 -7.54 6.47 5.17
CA PHE A 42 -6.57 6.03 6.17
C PHE A 42 -5.71 4.87 5.67
N ALA A 43 -6.29 3.90 4.96
CA ALA A 43 -5.54 2.82 4.33
C ALA A 43 -4.53 3.38 3.32
N GLN A 44 -4.97 4.30 2.46
CA GLN A 44 -4.11 4.97 1.48
C GLN A 44 -2.94 5.70 2.15
N GLU A 45 -3.19 6.45 3.22
CA GLU A 45 -2.14 7.15 3.97
C GLU A 45 -1.09 6.18 4.53
N GLN A 46 -1.54 5.04 5.08
CA GLN A 46 -0.62 4.00 5.58
C GLN A 46 0.21 3.37 4.47
N ILE A 47 -0.38 3.14 3.30
CA ILE A 47 0.30 2.59 2.13
C ILE A 47 1.33 3.60 1.59
N GLU A 48 0.94 4.88 1.42
CA GLU A 48 1.84 5.95 1.00
C GLU A 48 2.98 6.17 2.01
N GLY A 49 2.66 6.12 3.31
CA GLY A 49 3.65 6.18 4.38
C GLY A 49 4.70 5.08 4.22
N PHE A 50 4.27 3.85 3.98
CA PHE A 50 5.17 2.73 3.75
C PHE A 50 6.05 2.93 2.50
N ILE A 51 5.46 3.38 1.39
CA ILE A 51 6.19 3.62 0.14
C ILE A 51 7.27 4.70 0.32
N ASN A 52 7.01 5.71 1.13
CA ASN A 52 7.92 6.83 1.34
C ASN A 52 9.00 6.55 2.40
N THR A 53 8.64 5.85 3.48
CA THR A 53 9.50 5.67 4.66
C THR A 53 9.97 4.22 4.86
N GLY A 54 9.30 3.24 4.27
CA GLY A 54 9.53 1.81 4.48
C GLY A 54 8.91 1.28 5.79
N THR A 55 8.07 2.07 6.45
CA THR A 55 7.42 1.70 7.72
C THR A 55 5.91 1.96 7.67
N SER A 56 5.12 0.99 8.12
CA SER A 56 3.68 1.12 8.30
C SER A 56 3.18 -0.04 9.15
N SER A 57 2.22 0.23 10.01
CA SER A 57 1.56 -0.79 10.82
C SER A 57 0.78 -1.83 9.99
N LEU A 58 0.41 -1.51 8.75
CA LEU A 58 -0.23 -2.46 7.82
C LEU A 58 0.73 -3.52 7.25
N PHE A 59 2.05 -3.31 7.34
CA PHE A 59 3.06 -4.15 6.73
C PHE A 59 4.03 -4.79 7.73
N GLU A 60 3.68 -4.78 9.02
CA GLU A 60 4.47 -5.45 10.05
C GLU A 60 4.36 -6.98 9.93
N ASN A 61 3.15 -7.48 9.57
CA ASN A 61 2.87 -8.90 9.40
C ASN A 61 1.96 -9.16 8.18
N PRO A 62 2.39 -9.86 7.13
CA PRO A 62 3.75 -10.28 6.87
C PRO A 62 4.67 -9.09 6.56
N LYS A 63 5.93 -9.19 6.94
CA LYS A 63 6.91 -8.15 6.71
C LYS A 63 7.19 -7.96 5.23
N VAL A 64 6.89 -6.76 4.72
CA VAL A 64 7.22 -6.33 3.36
C VAL A 64 8.45 -5.43 3.43
N PHE A 65 9.42 -5.66 2.55
CA PHE A 65 10.63 -4.84 2.50
C PHE A 65 10.45 -3.67 1.54
N TYR A 66 10.91 -2.50 1.93
CA TYR A 66 11.08 -1.38 1.02
C TYR A 66 12.52 -1.31 0.55
N LEU A 67 12.74 -1.52 -0.75
CA LEU A 67 14.06 -1.63 -1.36
C LEU A 67 14.32 -0.44 -2.29
N ARG A 68 15.32 0.36 -1.98
CA ARG A 68 15.88 1.33 -2.93
C ARG A 68 16.96 0.63 -3.74
N ALA A 69 16.86 0.65 -5.06
CA ALA A 69 17.74 -0.13 -5.95
C ALA A 69 19.24 0.10 -5.66
N LYS A 70 19.69 1.35 -5.45
CA LYS A 70 21.09 1.64 -5.21
C LYS A 70 21.62 1.13 -3.86
N PRO A 71 20.97 1.38 -2.69
CA PRO A 71 21.35 0.76 -1.43
C PRO A 71 21.28 -0.76 -1.45
N PHE A 72 20.25 -1.33 -2.07
CA PHE A 72 20.09 -2.78 -2.23
C PHE A 72 21.28 -3.37 -3.03
N ALA A 73 21.59 -2.81 -4.20
CA ALA A 73 22.70 -3.24 -5.03
C ALA A 73 24.05 -3.16 -4.30
N LYS A 74 24.28 -2.10 -3.53
CA LYS A 74 25.51 -1.98 -2.70
C LYS A 74 25.59 -3.08 -1.65
N PHE A 75 24.50 -3.38 -0.98
CA PHE A 75 24.45 -4.42 0.03
C PHE A 75 24.65 -5.81 -0.58
N ALA A 76 23.95 -6.11 -1.69
CA ALA A 76 24.06 -7.40 -2.38
C ALA A 76 25.45 -7.61 -3.00
N ALA A 77 26.03 -6.61 -3.64
CA ALA A 77 27.39 -6.70 -4.21
C ALA A 77 28.50 -6.82 -3.13
N ALA A 78 28.27 -6.37 -1.92
CA ALA A 78 29.22 -6.52 -0.82
C ALA A 78 29.15 -7.91 -0.17
N ASP A 79 27.95 -8.50 -0.08
CA ASP A 79 27.72 -9.83 0.52
C ASP A 79 26.41 -10.42 -0.01
N ALA A 80 26.49 -11.09 -1.18
CA ALA A 80 25.34 -11.68 -1.83
C ALA A 80 24.70 -12.79 -0.99
N LYS A 81 25.49 -13.56 -0.24
CA LYS A 81 24.97 -14.62 0.64
C LYS A 81 24.10 -14.02 1.75
N LYS A 82 24.60 -13.00 2.45
CA LYS A 82 23.85 -12.32 3.52
C LYS A 82 22.59 -11.61 2.99
N ALA A 83 22.67 -11.05 1.79
CA ALA A 83 21.51 -10.44 1.13
C ALA A 83 20.47 -11.50 0.77
N SER A 84 20.91 -12.66 0.23
CA SER A 84 20.05 -13.80 -0.09
C SER A 84 19.34 -14.32 1.16
N ASP A 85 20.07 -14.63 2.23
CA ASP A 85 19.53 -15.12 3.50
C ASP A 85 18.47 -14.16 4.10
N ARG A 86 18.65 -12.86 3.84
CA ARG A 86 17.75 -11.81 4.35
C ARG A 86 16.48 -11.65 3.52
N TYR A 87 16.57 -11.73 2.20
CA TYR A 87 15.50 -11.24 1.32
C TYR A 87 14.89 -12.32 0.41
N VAL A 88 15.61 -13.35 -0.01
CA VAL A 88 15.10 -14.37 -0.94
C VAL A 88 13.88 -15.08 -0.38
N GLY A 89 12.89 -15.32 -1.22
CA GLY A 89 11.58 -15.89 -0.88
C GLY A 89 10.60 -14.93 -0.21
N LYS A 90 11.01 -13.67 0.03
CA LYS A 90 10.16 -12.65 0.66
C LYS A 90 9.69 -11.63 -0.36
N TYR A 91 8.65 -10.87 0.02
CA TYR A 91 8.11 -9.81 -0.81
C TYR A 91 8.68 -8.45 -0.45
N GLY A 92 8.83 -7.61 -1.47
CA GLY A 92 9.30 -6.25 -1.29
C GLY A 92 8.79 -5.29 -2.36
N ILE A 93 8.77 -4.01 -1.99
CA ILE A 93 8.57 -2.92 -2.95
C ILE A 93 9.93 -2.44 -3.40
N ILE A 94 10.17 -2.44 -4.72
CA ILE A 94 11.36 -1.85 -5.31
C ILE A 94 10.96 -0.68 -6.21
N ASN A 95 11.67 0.43 -6.10
CA ASN A 95 11.39 1.64 -6.86
C ASN A 95 12.69 2.24 -7.41
N SER A 96 12.76 2.40 -8.74
CA SER A 96 13.94 2.94 -9.42
C SER A 96 13.60 3.44 -10.83
N ASN A 97 14.58 4.07 -11.48
CA ASN A 97 14.47 4.41 -12.88
C ASN A 97 14.62 3.16 -13.74
N VAL A 98 13.65 2.92 -14.62
CA VAL A 98 13.69 1.83 -15.59
C VAL A 98 14.83 2.04 -16.57
N PHE A 99 15.69 1.06 -16.74
CA PHE A 99 16.74 1.09 -17.76
C PHE A 99 16.23 0.55 -19.10
N ARG A 100 15.54 -0.60 -19.07
CA ARG A 100 15.02 -1.26 -20.27
C ARG A 100 13.74 -2.02 -19.95
N VAL A 101 12.86 -2.12 -20.94
CA VAL A 101 11.67 -2.98 -20.97
C VAL A 101 11.88 -4.03 -22.03
N VAL A 102 11.58 -5.30 -21.75
CA VAL A 102 11.79 -6.45 -22.66
C VAL A 102 10.49 -7.23 -22.79
N GLY A 103 10.26 -7.77 -23.97
CA GLY A 103 8.99 -8.41 -24.33
C GLY A 103 7.84 -7.42 -24.30
N ASP A 104 6.60 -7.92 -24.21
CA ASP A 104 5.41 -7.07 -23.97
C ASP A 104 5.31 -6.68 -22.48
N ARG A 105 6.38 -6.07 -21.96
CA ARG A 105 6.57 -5.70 -20.56
C ARG A 105 6.61 -6.88 -19.58
N GLU A 106 6.98 -8.04 -20.07
CA GLU A 106 7.19 -9.24 -19.24
C GLU A 106 8.39 -9.06 -18.30
N LYS A 107 9.41 -8.31 -18.74
CA LYS A 107 10.60 -8.02 -17.94
C LYS A 107 10.93 -6.54 -17.91
N ILE A 108 11.15 -6.03 -16.71
CA ILE A 108 11.58 -4.66 -16.44
C ILE A 108 12.99 -4.73 -15.84
N ILE A 109 13.92 -3.94 -16.38
CA ILE A 109 15.32 -3.97 -15.96
C ILE A 109 15.70 -2.64 -15.33
N TYR A 110 16.20 -2.70 -14.11
CA TYR A 110 16.90 -1.60 -13.45
C TYR A 110 18.40 -1.84 -13.49
N THR A 111 19.16 -0.79 -13.72
CA THR A 111 20.63 -0.84 -13.66
C THR A 111 21.15 0.18 -12.67
N VAL A 112 22.02 -0.29 -11.79
CA VAL A 112 22.78 0.56 -10.87
C VAL A 112 24.21 0.64 -11.39
N LYS A 113 24.74 1.86 -11.62
CA LYS A 113 26.07 2.04 -12.22
C LYS A 113 27.21 1.84 -11.22
N ASN A 114 26.97 2.13 -9.94
CA ASN A 114 28.00 2.02 -8.91
C ASN A 114 27.40 1.52 -7.59
N PRO A 115 27.62 0.22 -7.26
CA PRO A 115 28.33 -0.80 -8.08
C PRO A 115 27.58 -1.10 -9.39
N SER A 116 28.25 -1.73 -10.36
CA SER A 116 27.58 -2.22 -11.56
C SER A 116 26.69 -3.41 -11.17
N TYR A 117 25.37 -3.22 -11.16
CA TYR A 117 24.42 -4.20 -10.68
C TYR A 117 23.14 -4.15 -11.52
N THR A 118 22.63 -5.31 -11.90
CA THR A 118 21.40 -5.44 -12.67
C THR A 118 20.30 -6.04 -11.80
N ILE A 119 19.10 -5.47 -11.84
CA ILE A 119 17.93 -6.01 -11.18
C ILE A 119 16.88 -6.26 -12.25
N THR A 120 16.51 -7.52 -12.44
CA THR A 120 15.50 -7.95 -13.40
C THR A 120 14.21 -8.26 -12.68
N LEU A 121 13.13 -7.61 -13.08
CA LEU A 121 11.78 -7.83 -12.59
C LEU A 121 11.00 -8.61 -13.64
N SER A 122 10.45 -9.76 -13.28
CA SER A 122 9.51 -10.51 -14.10
C SER A 122 8.08 -10.18 -13.64
N THR A 123 7.28 -9.61 -14.56
CA THR A 123 5.90 -9.21 -14.22
C THR A 123 5.03 -10.44 -14.07
N SER A 124 4.09 -10.39 -13.13
CA SER A 124 3.08 -11.42 -12.94
C SER A 124 2.14 -11.46 -14.15
N VAL A 125 1.59 -12.65 -14.43
CA VAL A 125 0.49 -12.80 -15.42
C VAL A 125 -0.76 -12.04 -15.03
N ASP A 126 -0.95 -11.79 -13.73
CA ASP A 126 -2.07 -11.03 -13.17
C ASP A 126 -1.82 -9.51 -13.12
N SER A 127 -0.68 -9.06 -13.67
CA SER A 127 -0.36 -7.63 -13.69
C SER A 127 -1.35 -6.87 -14.58
N ASP A 128 -1.84 -5.75 -14.06
CA ASP A 128 -2.68 -4.84 -14.85
C ASP A 128 -1.89 -4.26 -16.02
N LYS A 129 -2.24 -4.74 -17.21
CA LYS A 129 -1.59 -4.32 -18.47
C LYS A 129 -1.78 -2.84 -18.75
N SER A 130 -2.85 -2.21 -18.25
CA SER A 130 -3.07 -0.77 -18.41
C SER A 130 -2.04 0.05 -17.66
N LEU A 131 -1.71 -0.34 -16.44
CA LEU A 131 -0.68 0.29 -15.62
C LEU A 131 0.74 0.01 -16.15
N LEU A 132 0.95 -1.15 -16.78
CA LEU A 132 2.22 -1.49 -17.40
C LEU A 132 2.51 -0.66 -18.66
N LYS A 133 1.49 -0.15 -19.36
CA LYS A 133 1.67 0.70 -20.55
C LYS A 133 2.46 1.97 -20.25
N ASP A 134 2.36 2.48 -19.02
CA ASP A 134 3.05 3.70 -18.59
C ASP A 134 4.49 3.47 -18.13
N VAL A 135 4.96 2.21 -18.15
CA VAL A 135 6.33 1.86 -17.76
C VAL A 135 7.27 2.07 -18.95
N PHE A 136 8.12 3.10 -18.87
CA PHE A 136 9.06 3.49 -19.92
C PHE A 136 10.48 3.61 -19.40
N PRO A 137 11.50 3.32 -20.25
CA PRO A 137 12.89 3.60 -19.92
C PRO A 137 13.11 5.08 -19.54
N GLY A 138 13.97 5.32 -18.55
CA GLY A 138 14.30 6.65 -18.03
C GLY A 138 13.31 7.19 -17.00
N ARG A 139 12.11 6.61 -16.87
CA ARG A 139 11.15 7.01 -15.85
C ARG A 139 11.26 6.16 -14.60
N ARG A 140 10.89 6.75 -13.47
CA ARG A 140 10.85 6.06 -12.19
C ARG A 140 9.53 5.33 -12.04
N HIS A 141 9.63 4.02 -11.78
CA HIS A 141 8.48 3.16 -11.51
C HIS A 141 8.75 2.27 -10.30
N GLY A 142 7.69 1.96 -9.56
CA GLY A 142 7.69 1.06 -8.43
C GLY A 142 6.94 -0.23 -8.74
N PHE A 143 7.44 -1.33 -8.17
CA PHE A 143 6.83 -2.65 -8.26
C PHE A 143 6.83 -3.34 -6.90
N TYR A 144 5.79 -4.10 -6.63
CA TYR A 144 5.74 -5.07 -5.55
C TYR A 144 6.04 -6.45 -6.12
N CYS A 145 7.08 -7.10 -5.61
CA CYS A 145 7.64 -8.31 -6.17
C CYS A 145 8.02 -9.33 -5.10
N ARG A 146 8.04 -10.61 -5.45
CA ARG A 146 8.78 -11.63 -4.73
C ARG A 146 10.26 -11.55 -5.12
N ILE A 147 11.17 -11.72 -4.17
CA ILE A 147 12.61 -11.71 -4.40
C ILE A 147 13.04 -13.17 -4.63
N ASP A 148 13.43 -13.50 -5.86
CA ASP A 148 13.70 -14.89 -6.24
C ASP A 148 15.17 -15.27 -6.04
N GLU A 149 16.09 -14.38 -6.47
CA GLU A 149 17.53 -14.67 -6.43
C GLU A 149 18.34 -13.41 -6.23
N ILE A 150 19.46 -13.53 -5.54
CA ILE A 150 20.43 -12.44 -5.33
C ILE A 150 21.84 -13.00 -5.53
N GLY A 151 22.53 -12.48 -6.54
CA GLY A 151 23.94 -12.74 -6.83
C GLY A 151 24.81 -11.51 -6.61
N ASP A 152 26.11 -11.64 -6.92
CA ASP A 152 27.11 -10.58 -6.73
C ASP A 152 26.94 -9.37 -7.66
N LYS A 153 26.36 -9.59 -8.84
CA LYS A 153 26.19 -8.57 -9.92
C LYS A 153 24.77 -8.40 -10.38
N GLU A 154 23.89 -9.29 -9.98
CA GLU A 154 22.51 -9.30 -10.43
C GLU A 154 21.55 -9.86 -9.38
N ALA A 155 20.29 -9.46 -9.49
CA ALA A 155 19.19 -10.04 -8.75
C ALA A 155 17.97 -10.23 -9.66
N SER A 156 17.18 -11.27 -9.40
CA SER A 156 15.92 -11.51 -10.07
C SER A 156 14.76 -11.43 -9.10
N PHE A 157 13.72 -10.79 -9.53
CA PHE A 157 12.49 -10.60 -8.79
C PHE A 157 11.33 -11.10 -9.66
N GLY A 158 10.47 -11.92 -9.10
CA GLY A 158 9.31 -12.52 -9.77
C GLY A 158 7.99 -12.05 -9.23
N ASP A 159 6.92 -12.45 -9.89
CA ASP A 159 5.54 -12.14 -9.52
C ASP A 159 5.30 -10.63 -9.32
N CYS A 160 6.00 -9.81 -10.11
CA CYS A 160 5.96 -8.38 -9.96
C CYS A 160 4.64 -7.79 -10.47
N ILE A 161 4.00 -6.96 -9.65
CA ILE A 161 2.85 -6.13 -10.03
C ILE A 161 3.21 -4.65 -9.89
N PRO A 162 2.67 -3.77 -10.75
CA PRO A 162 2.84 -2.33 -10.60
C PRO A 162 2.40 -1.84 -9.23
N LEU A 163 3.11 -0.86 -8.69
CA LEU A 163 2.83 -0.35 -7.34
C LEU A 163 1.39 0.16 -7.17
N GLY A 164 0.83 0.87 -8.17
CA GLY A 164 -0.55 1.32 -8.14
C GLY A 164 -1.58 0.17 -8.07
N GLN A 165 -1.30 -0.98 -8.71
CA GLN A 165 -2.12 -2.18 -8.57
C GLN A 165 -2.03 -2.75 -7.15
N PHE A 166 -0.83 -2.81 -6.58
CA PHE A 166 -0.63 -3.24 -5.20
C PHE A 166 -1.39 -2.34 -4.21
N GLU A 167 -1.30 -1.03 -4.37
CA GLU A 167 -1.98 -0.04 -3.54
C GLU A 167 -3.49 -0.24 -3.56
N ALA A 168 -4.08 -0.32 -4.76
CA ALA A 168 -5.51 -0.53 -4.93
C ALA A 168 -5.98 -1.87 -4.32
N SER A 169 -5.23 -2.95 -4.57
CA SER A 169 -5.52 -4.28 -4.03
C SER A 169 -5.44 -4.29 -2.50
N LYS A 170 -4.42 -3.62 -1.93
CA LYS A 170 -4.25 -3.57 -0.48
C LYS A 170 -5.32 -2.72 0.20
N ALA A 171 -5.70 -1.59 -0.37
CA ALA A 171 -6.79 -0.76 0.14
C ALA A 171 -8.13 -1.53 0.15
N ALA A 172 -8.45 -2.23 -0.95
CA ALA A 172 -9.63 -3.08 -1.04
C ALA A 172 -9.62 -4.24 -0.02
N GLN A 173 -8.46 -4.85 0.22
CA GLN A 173 -8.30 -5.88 1.25
C GLN A 173 -8.61 -5.33 2.65
N VAL A 174 -8.04 -4.17 2.99
CA VAL A 174 -8.27 -3.51 4.28
C VAL A 174 -9.76 -3.23 4.49
N GLU A 175 -10.40 -2.63 3.51
CA GLU A 175 -11.84 -2.32 3.55
C GLU A 175 -12.68 -3.58 3.75
N ASN A 176 -12.43 -4.64 2.98
CA ASN A 176 -13.16 -5.91 3.10
C ASN A 176 -13.00 -6.51 4.51
N VAL A 177 -11.78 -6.56 5.04
CA VAL A 177 -11.52 -7.09 6.39
C VAL A 177 -12.27 -6.28 7.44
N ILE A 178 -12.27 -4.95 7.35
CA ILE A 178 -13.00 -4.07 8.27
C ILE A 178 -14.50 -4.30 8.17
N HIS A 179 -15.06 -4.41 6.96
CA HIS A 179 -16.48 -4.71 6.77
C HIS A 179 -16.90 -6.03 7.41
N ARG A 180 -16.12 -7.08 7.24
CA ARG A 180 -16.38 -8.40 7.84
C ARG A 180 -16.29 -8.34 9.36
N TYR A 181 -15.28 -7.65 9.89
CA TYR A 181 -15.11 -7.43 11.33
C TYR A 181 -16.32 -6.71 11.95
N LEU A 182 -16.80 -5.65 11.32
CA LEU A 182 -17.96 -4.87 11.80
C LEU A 182 -19.26 -5.66 11.71
N LYS A 183 -19.36 -6.64 10.82
CA LYS A 183 -20.47 -7.62 10.78
C LYS A 183 -20.40 -8.68 11.89
N GLY A 184 -19.36 -8.68 12.69
CA GLY A 184 -19.17 -9.62 13.78
C GLY A 184 -18.49 -10.93 13.36
N GLU A 185 -17.90 -11.01 12.15
CA GLU A 185 -17.13 -12.17 11.75
C GLU A 185 -15.85 -12.29 12.58
N LYS A 186 -15.54 -13.52 13.01
CA LYS A 186 -14.26 -13.81 13.65
C LYS A 186 -13.16 -13.85 12.60
N ILE A 187 -12.29 -12.84 12.61
CA ILE A 187 -11.19 -12.70 11.66
C ILE A 187 -9.86 -13.01 12.36
N THR A 188 -9.09 -13.90 11.74
CA THR A 188 -7.73 -14.23 12.18
C THR A 188 -6.73 -13.55 11.25
N ASP A 189 -6.48 -12.26 11.47
CA ASP A 189 -5.48 -11.48 10.75
C ASP A 189 -4.56 -10.80 11.76
N PRO A 190 -3.23 -10.94 11.65
CA PRO A 190 -2.29 -10.34 12.58
C PRO A 190 -2.37 -8.80 12.63
N ASN A 191 -2.89 -8.15 11.57
CA ASN A 191 -3.08 -6.70 11.53
C ASN A 191 -4.46 -6.25 12.07
N MET A 192 -5.27 -7.17 12.62
CA MET A 192 -6.60 -6.81 13.15
C MET A 192 -6.62 -5.63 14.12
N PRO A 193 -5.65 -5.46 15.04
CA PRO A 193 -5.64 -4.28 15.91
C PRO A 193 -5.56 -2.97 15.12
N THR A 194 -4.76 -2.93 14.05
CA THR A 194 -4.65 -1.78 13.15
C THR A 194 -5.96 -1.53 12.39
N TYR A 195 -6.57 -2.58 11.85
CA TYR A 195 -7.85 -2.46 11.14
C TYR A 195 -8.99 -2.00 12.04
N ALA A 196 -9.07 -2.52 13.27
CA ALA A 196 -10.04 -2.09 14.26
C ALA A 196 -9.85 -0.62 14.64
N MET A 197 -8.60 -0.17 14.80
CA MET A 197 -8.29 1.24 15.05
C MET A 197 -8.70 2.15 13.88
N MET A 198 -8.43 1.72 12.64
CA MET A 198 -8.85 2.47 11.45
C MET A 198 -10.37 2.59 11.37
N ALA A 199 -11.10 1.50 11.61
CA ALA A 199 -12.56 1.51 11.66
C ALA A 199 -13.08 2.48 12.73
N TYR A 200 -12.52 2.40 13.94
CA TYR A 200 -12.89 3.28 15.03
C TYR A 200 -12.63 4.76 14.70
N MET A 201 -11.45 5.09 14.19
CA MET A 201 -11.12 6.46 13.79
C MET A 201 -12.05 6.97 12.69
N ALA A 202 -12.40 6.14 11.70
CA ALA A 202 -13.32 6.53 10.63
C ALA A 202 -14.71 6.86 11.17
N ILE A 203 -15.27 6.02 12.05
CA ILE A 203 -16.59 6.19 12.65
C ILE A 203 -16.62 7.45 13.53
N VAL A 204 -15.61 7.65 14.38
CA VAL A 204 -15.52 8.85 15.25
C VAL A 204 -15.35 10.11 14.41
N SER A 205 -14.46 10.09 13.40
CA SER A 205 -14.23 11.23 12.53
C SER A 205 -15.48 11.61 11.73
N ALA A 206 -16.23 10.62 11.23
CA ALA A 206 -17.46 10.85 10.50
C ALA A 206 -18.52 11.55 11.37
N LYS A 207 -18.59 11.19 12.65
CA LYS A 207 -19.51 11.83 13.63
C LYS A 207 -19.08 13.24 14.03
N LEU A 208 -17.77 13.51 14.02
CA LEU A 208 -17.23 14.82 14.38
C LEU A 208 -17.24 15.83 13.22
N LEU A 209 -17.41 15.36 11.98
CA LEU A 209 -17.54 16.23 10.82
C LEU A 209 -18.93 16.88 10.82
N ALA A 210 -18.96 18.19 10.91
CA ALA A 210 -20.20 18.96 10.83
C ALA A 210 -20.92 18.69 9.50
N GLU A 211 -22.24 18.74 9.49
CA GLU A 211 -23.05 18.44 8.30
C GLU A 211 -22.81 19.39 7.14
N ASP A 212 -22.48 20.64 7.44
CA ASP A 212 -22.16 21.71 6.49
C ASP A 212 -20.66 21.82 6.17
N SER A 213 -19.83 20.89 6.66
CA SER A 213 -18.41 20.95 6.40
C SER A 213 -18.09 20.66 4.92
N VAL A 214 -17.21 21.46 4.33
CA VAL A 214 -16.70 21.27 2.96
C VAL A 214 -16.14 19.86 2.78
N CYS A 215 -15.55 19.28 3.84
CA CYS A 215 -15.04 17.93 3.83
C CYS A 215 -16.13 16.89 3.61
N ARG A 216 -17.29 17.06 4.21
CA ARG A 216 -18.43 16.14 4.05
C ARG A 216 -19.02 16.25 2.65
N THR A 217 -19.15 17.47 2.12
CA THR A 217 -19.67 17.74 0.78
C THR A 217 -18.76 17.15 -0.30
N THR A 218 -17.44 17.38 -0.20
CA THR A 218 -16.44 16.83 -1.13
C THR A 218 -16.49 15.31 -1.16
N VAL A 219 -16.63 14.65 -0.01
CA VAL A 219 -16.72 13.20 0.09
C VAL A 219 -17.99 12.66 -0.59
N ILE A 220 -19.13 13.31 -0.38
CA ILE A 220 -20.39 12.90 -1.00
C ILE A 220 -20.31 13.04 -2.52
N GLU A 221 -19.68 14.10 -3.02
CA GLU A 221 -19.44 14.29 -4.45
C GLU A 221 -18.50 13.21 -5.02
N GLU A 222 -17.37 12.90 -4.36
CA GLU A 222 -16.44 11.86 -4.81
C GLU A 222 -17.04 10.45 -4.77
N VAL A 223 -17.92 10.15 -3.81
CA VAL A 223 -18.62 8.86 -3.70
C VAL A 223 -19.74 8.72 -4.74
N SER A 224 -20.33 9.84 -5.19
CA SER A 224 -21.35 9.83 -6.24
C SER A 224 -20.75 9.62 -7.64
N TYR A 225 -19.46 9.83 -7.83
CA TYR A 225 -18.77 9.49 -9.08
C TYR A 225 -18.49 7.99 -9.13
N THR A 226 -19.15 7.28 -10.01
CA THR A 226 -18.91 5.87 -10.26
C THR A 226 -17.49 5.63 -10.80
N PRO A 227 -16.89 4.44 -10.59
CA PRO A 227 -15.53 4.12 -11.07
C PRO A 227 -15.30 4.28 -12.58
N ALA A 228 -16.37 4.40 -13.37
CA ALA A 228 -16.32 4.64 -14.82
C ALA A 228 -15.81 6.05 -15.18
N ASP A 229 -15.99 7.03 -14.30
CA ASP A 229 -15.66 8.44 -14.55
C ASP A 229 -14.24 8.84 -14.15
N ARG A 230 -13.47 7.94 -13.53
CA ARG A 230 -12.06 8.17 -13.14
C ARG A 230 -11.04 7.89 -14.25
N ARG A 231 -11.51 7.76 -15.50
CA ARG A 231 -10.63 7.60 -16.67
C ARG A 231 -10.50 8.91 -17.44
N LEU A 232 -9.81 9.87 -16.88
CA LEU A 232 -9.23 10.98 -17.64
C LEU A 232 -7.80 11.23 -17.14
#